data_b0eb91c9de0334c995228f48430281fe
#
_entry.id   b0eb91c9de0334c995228f48430281fe
#
_cell.length_a   1.000
_cell.length_b   1.000
_cell.length_c   1.000
_cell.angle_alpha   90.00
_cell.angle_beta   90.00
_cell.angle_gamma   90.00
#
_symmetry.space_group_name_H-M   'P 1'
#
loop_
_entity.id
_entity.type
_entity.pdbx_description
1 polymer ?
#
loop_
_entity_poly.entity_id
_entity_poly.type
_entity_poly.pdbx_seq_one_letter_code
_entity_poly.pdbx_strand_id
1 'polypeptide(L)'
;MKEYDPKVIDQSIQDYWDSNNAFEVDPDTNKDKFYCLSMLPYPSGKIHMGHVRNYTIGDLISRFNIRLGKCVMQPMGWDAFGLPAENAAIENKVSPKDWTYQNIETMRSQLKQLGFAYDWRREFSTCDESYYKWEQDLFCKMFEKGLVIREKTEVNWDLSLIHI
;
A
#
# COMPACT_ATOMS: atom_id res chain seq x y z
N MET A 1 -13.45 1.45 38.12
CA MET A 1 -13.25 1.53 36.65
C MET A 1 -12.69 0.19 36.21
N LYS A 2 -13.21 -0.40 35.11
CA LYS A 2 -12.57 -1.60 34.55
C LYS A 2 -11.20 -1.23 34.04
N GLU A 3 -10.21 -2.08 34.29
CA GLU A 3 -8.85 -1.91 33.79
C GLU A 3 -8.85 -1.97 32.25
N TYR A 4 -8.03 -1.14 31.61
CA TYR A 4 -7.91 -1.14 30.15
C TYR A 4 -7.20 -2.41 29.67
N ASP A 5 -7.91 -3.22 28.92
CA ASP A 5 -7.35 -4.41 28.24
C ASP A 5 -7.34 -4.16 26.72
N PRO A 6 -6.18 -3.84 26.12
CA PRO A 6 -6.09 -3.53 24.69
C PRO A 6 -6.54 -4.71 23.81
N LYS A 7 -6.29 -5.95 24.23
CA LYS A 7 -6.65 -7.13 23.43
C LYS A 7 -8.17 -7.28 23.25
N VAL A 8 -8.93 -6.83 24.23
CA VAL A 8 -10.40 -6.89 24.19
C VAL A 8 -10.99 -5.63 23.59
N ILE A 9 -10.49 -4.48 24.03
CA ILE A 9 -11.07 -3.19 23.63
C ILE A 9 -10.72 -2.85 22.20
N ASP A 10 -9.48 -3.02 21.79
CA ASP A 10 -9.03 -2.65 20.45
C ASP A 10 -9.77 -3.46 19.38
N GLN A 11 -9.91 -4.77 19.56
CA GLN A 11 -10.64 -5.61 18.63
C GLN A 11 -12.11 -5.18 18.54
N SER A 12 -12.77 -4.95 19.68
CA SER A 12 -14.18 -4.55 19.69
C SER A 12 -14.43 -3.21 19.01
N ILE A 13 -13.48 -2.28 19.10
CA ILE A 13 -13.56 -0.98 18.44
C ILE A 13 -13.28 -1.12 16.93
N GLN A 14 -12.34 -1.94 16.53
CA GLN A 14 -12.08 -2.21 15.11
C GLN A 14 -13.28 -2.89 14.45
N ASP A 15 -13.90 -3.87 15.10
CA ASP A 15 -15.13 -4.51 14.64
C ASP A 15 -16.28 -3.49 14.50
N TYR A 16 -16.36 -2.54 15.43
CA TYR A 16 -17.34 -1.45 15.34
C TYR A 16 -17.05 -0.53 14.14
N TRP A 17 -15.81 -0.15 13.91
CA TRP A 17 -15.44 0.69 12.75
C TRP A 17 -15.73 -0.02 11.43
N ASP A 18 -15.39 -1.29 11.31
CA ASP A 18 -15.65 -2.09 10.10
C ASP A 18 -17.16 -2.23 9.86
N SER A 19 -17.95 -2.53 10.91
CA SER A 19 -19.40 -2.67 10.80
C SER A 19 -20.13 -1.36 10.42
N ASN A 20 -19.51 -0.22 10.72
CA ASN A 20 -20.08 1.11 10.43
C ASN A 20 -19.39 1.82 9.26
N ASN A 21 -18.48 1.15 8.55
CA ASN A 21 -17.72 1.73 7.44
C ASN A 21 -17.06 3.06 7.82
N ALA A 22 -16.49 3.14 9.03
CA ALA A 22 -16.10 4.39 9.69
C ALA A 22 -15.06 5.21 8.91
N PHE A 23 -14.24 4.56 8.08
CA PHE A 23 -13.19 5.19 7.29
C PHE A 23 -13.40 5.07 5.78
N GLU A 24 -14.53 4.51 5.38
CA GLU A 24 -14.91 4.49 3.98
C GLU A 24 -15.39 5.86 3.53
N VAL A 25 -14.91 6.33 2.40
CA VAL A 25 -15.25 7.65 1.90
C VAL A 25 -15.64 7.61 0.43
N ASP A 26 -16.80 8.18 0.14
CA ASP A 26 -17.22 8.49 -1.22
C ASP A 26 -17.07 10.00 -1.47
N PRO A 27 -16.78 10.41 -2.72
CA PRO A 27 -16.60 11.82 -3.04
C PRO A 27 -17.85 12.64 -2.67
N ASP A 28 -17.69 13.59 -1.77
CA ASP A 28 -18.73 14.56 -1.41
C ASP A 28 -18.33 15.93 -1.95
N THR A 29 -19.13 16.47 -2.87
CA THR A 29 -18.87 17.77 -3.51
C THR A 29 -19.11 18.96 -2.58
N ASN A 30 -19.82 18.75 -1.47
CA ASN A 30 -20.17 19.79 -0.50
C ASN A 30 -19.14 19.95 0.61
N LYS A 31 -18.13 19.09 0.65
CA LYS A 31 -17.08 19.12 1.67
C LYS A 31 -15.72 19.42 1.05
N ASP A 32 -14.87 20.07 1.80
CA ASP A 32 -13.46 20.19 1.48
C ASP A 32 -12.84 18.81 1.40
N LYS A 33 -12.10 18.55 0.33
CA LYS A 33 -11.46 17.26 0.09
C LYS A 33 -10.04 17.27 0.64
N PHE A 34 -9.65 16.15 1.21
CA PHE A 34 -8.27 15.92 1.64
C PHE A 34 -7.83 14.52 1.21
N TYR A 35 -6.75 14.44 0.45
CA TYR A 35 -6.13 13.19 0.03
C TYR A 35 -4.86 12.96 0.83
N CYS A 36 -4.83 11.89 1.61
CA CYS A 36 -3.68 11.50 2.40
C CYS A 36 -3.08 10.22 1.82
N LEU A 37 -1.94 10.35 1.17
CA LEU A 37 -1.19 9.23 0.64
C LEU A 37 0.09 9.05 1.44
N SER A 38 0.23 7.89 2.08
CA SER A 38 1.50 7.43 2.63
C SER A 38 2.27 6.63 1.57
N MET A 39 3.58 6.53 1.72
CA MET A 39 4.40 5.70 0.83
C MET A 39 3.90 4.26 0.84
N LEU A 40 3.69 3.70 -0.36
CA LEU A 40 3.23 2.33 -0.50
C LEU A 40 4.30 1.35 0.00
N PRO A 41 3.96 0.41 0.89
CA PRO A 41 4.93 -0.57 1.36
C PRO A 41 5.26 -1.59 0.28
N TYR A 42 6.52 -2.02 0.28
CA TYR A 42 6.94 -3.17 -0.50
C TYR A 42 6.63 -4.46 0.28
N PRO A 43 5.93 -5.44 -0.32
CA PRO A 43 5.50 -6.64 0.38
C PRO A 43 6.63 -7.66 0.55
N SER A 44 7.56 -7.38 1.47
CA SER A 44 8.78 -8.16 1.70
C SER A 44 8.70 -9.12 2.89
N GLY A 45 7.51 -9.32 3.48
CA GLY A 45 7.31 -10.27 4.59
C GLY A 45 6.48 -9.70 5.74
N LYS A 46 7.11 -9.10 6.74
CA LYS A 46 6.44 -8.53 7.92
C LYS A 46 6.67 -7.03 8.00
N ILE A 47 5.73 -6.31 8.62
CA ILE A 47 5.95 -4.91 8.93
C ILE A 47 7.05 -4.75 9.98
N HIS A 48 7.73 -3.62 9.96
CA HIS A 48 8.73 -3.21 10.95
C HIS A 48 8.44 -1.80 11.46
N MET A 49 9.20 -1.34 12.44
CA MET A 49 8.97 -0.03 13.08
C MET A 49 8.99 1.16 12.10
N GLY A 50 9.71 1.05 10.98
CA GLY A 50 9.67 2.06 9.92
C GLY A 50 8.28 2.17 9.28
N HIS A 51 7.62 1.05 9.02
CA HIS A 51 6.23 1.02 8.55
C HIS A 51 5.28 1.62 9.60
N VAL A 52 5.41 1.20 10.86
CA VAL A 52 4.57 1.73 11.95
C VAL A 52 4.69 3.24 12.04
N ARG A 53 5.92 3.78 12.05
CA ARG A 53 6.15 5.22 12.10
C ARG A 53 5.51 5.96 10.91
N ASN A 54 5.77 5.49 9.69
CA ASN A 54 5.28 6.13 8.47
C ASN A 54 3.75 6.19 8.45
N TYR A 55 3.09 5.07 8.73
CA TYR A 55 1.63 4.98 8.64
C TYR A 55 0.92 5.61 9.83
N THR A 56 1.53 5.63 11.01
CA THR A 56 0.98 6.38 12.16
C THR A 56 0.95 7.88 11.88
N ILE A 57 1.97 8.44 11.21
CA ILE A 57 1.97 9.86 10.83
C ILE A 57 0.83 10.16 9.84
N GLY A 58 0.67 9.32 8.80
CA GLY A 58 -0.43 9.46 7.85
C GLY A 58 -1.80 9.32 8.51
N ASP A 59 -1.97 8.36 9.40
CA ASP A 59 -3.19 8.15 10.16
C ASP A 59 -3.56 9.34 11.04
N LEU A 60 -2.57 9.91 11.75
CA LEU A 60 -2.77 11.11 12.55
C LEU A 60 -3.29 12.28 11.69
N ILE A 61 -2.65 12.53 10.55
CA ILE A 61 -3.03 13.60 9.63
C ILE A 61 -4.44 13.36 9.08
N SER A 62 -4.77 12.13 8.71
CA SER A 62 -6.11 11.77 8.22
C SER A 62 -7.18 11.98 9.28
N ARG A 63 -6.98 11.45 10.49
CA ARG A 63 -7.93 11.60 11.60
C ARG A 63 -8.13 13.06 12.00
N PHE A 64 -7.05 13.86 11.98
CA PHE A 64 -7.14 15.30 12.24
C PHE A 64 -8.04 16.00 11.21
N ASN A 65 -7.86 15.73 9.92
CA ASN A 65 -8.67 16.30 8.85
C ASN A 65 -10.13 15.80 8.87
N ILE A 66 -10.36 14.52 9.22
CA ILE A 66 -11.72 14.00 9.47
C ILE A 66 -12.41 14.80 10.59
N ARG A 67 -11.70 15.08 11.68
CA ARG A 67 -12.24 15.88 12.81
C ARG A 67 -12.55 17.31 12.43
N LEU A 68 -11.88 17.87 11.42
CA LEU A 68 -12.20 19.17 10.83
C LEU A 68 -13.40 19.13 9.86
N GLY A 69 -14.05 17.99 9.71
CA GLY A 69 -15.23 17.82 8.85
C GLY A 69 -14.94 17.63 7.36
N LYS A 70 -13.68 17.44 6.97
CA LYS A 70 -13.31 17.23 5.57
C LYS A 70 -13.69 15.83 5.08
N CYS A 71 -13.84 15.72 3.76
CA CYS A 71 -13.94 14.43 3.07
C CYS A 71 -12.52 13.89 2.83
N VAL A 72 -12.07 12.96 3.68
CA VAL A 72 -10.69 12.46 3.69
C VAL A 72 -10.60 11.11 3.01
N MET A 73 -9.79 11.01 1.96
CA MET A 73 -9.44 9.74 1.32
C MET A 73 -8.02 9.33 1.73
N GLN A 74 -7.90 8.18 2.37
CA GLN A 74 -6.63 7.53 2.70
C GLN A 74 -6.62 6.10 2.16
N PRO A 75 -6.14 5.86 0.92
CA PRO A 75 -6.03 4.53 0.36
C PRO A 75 -4.81 3.79 0.89
N MET A 76 -4.84 2.46 0.81
CA MET A 76 -3.67 1.60 0.96
C MET A 76 -3.29 1.02 -0.40
N GLY A 77 -2.00 0.93 -0.67
CA GLY A 77 -1.49 0.25 -1.86
C GLY A 77 -0.20 -0.51 -1.56
N TRP A 78 0.19 -1.39 -2.48
CA TRP A 78 1.37 -2.24 -2.38
C TRP A 78 2.29 -1.96 -3.56
N ASP A 79 3.53 -1.57 -3.28
CA ASP A 79 4.58 -1.48 -4.29
C ASP A 79 5.13 -2.89 -4.53
N ALA A 80 4.62 -3.57 -5.54
CA ALA A 80 4.66 -5.04 -5.58
C ALA A 80 5.41 -5.66 -6.78
N PHE A 81 6.20 -4.88 -7.49
CA PHE A 81 7.12 -5.38 -8.52
C PHE A 81 8.57 -5.33 -8.07
N GLY A 82 9.42 -6.15 -8.66
CA GLY A 82 10.86 -6.00 -8.59
C GLY A 82 11.64 -7.27 -8.22
N LEU A 83 12.95 -7.20 -8.45
CA LEU A 83 13.92 -8.26 -8.21
C LEU A 83 13.89 -8.86 -6.78
N PRO A 84 13.70 -8.08 -5.71
CA PRO A 84 13.69 -8.68 -4.36
C PRO A 84 12.63 -9.76 -4.18
N ALA A 85 11.43 -9.57 -4.76
CA ALA A 85 10.37 -10.58 -4.72
C ALA A 85 10.72 -11.82 -5.57
N GLU A 86 11.33 -11.59 -6.74
CA GLU A 86 11.74 -12.67 -7.64
C GLU A 86 12.85 -13.51 -7.02
N ASN A 87 13.87 -12.89 -6.42
CA ASN A 87 14.97 -13.58 -5.76
C ASN A 87 14.49 -14.38 -4.54
N ALA A 88 13.66 -13.77 -3.70
CA ALA A 88 13.07 -14.46 -2.55
C ALA A 88 12.19 -15.65 -2.99
N ALA A 89 11.46 -15.51 -4.09
CA ALA A 89 10.66 -16.60 -4.64
C ALA A 89 11.52 -17.76 -5.15
N ILE A 90 12.65 -17.47 -5.80
CA ILE A 90 13.62 -18.48 -6.23
C ILE A 90 14.18 -19.22 -5.03
N GLU A 91 14.65 -18.50 -4.01
CA GLU A 91 15.19 -19.09 -2.78
C GLU A 91 14.19 -19.99 -2.06
N ASN A 92 12.94 -19.57 -2.01
CA ASN A 92 11.86 -20.31 -1.36
C ASN A 92 11.16 -21.34 -2.27
N LYS A 93 11.56 -21.44 -3.55
CA LYS A 93 10.99 -22.36 -4.55
C LYS A 93 9.47 -22.19 -4.75
N VAL A 94 9.02 -20.97 -4.74
CA VAL A 94 7.62 -20.57 -4.99
C VAL A 94 7.55 -19.60 -6.17
N SER A 95 6.36 -19.35 -6.71
CA SER A 95 6.23 -18.34 -7.76
C SER A 95 6.37 -16.94 -7.16
N PRO A 96 6.95 -15.95 -7.88
CA PRO A 96 6.99 -14.55 -7.42
C PRO A 96 5.59 -13.99 -7.11
N LYS A 97 4.59 -14.38 -7.87
CA LYS A 97 3.20 -14.01 -7.65
C LYS A 97 2.69 -14.48 -6.29
N ASP A 98 2.83 -15.77 -6.02
CA ASP A 98 2.33 -16.38 -4.78
C ASP A 98 3.07 -15.81 -3.56
N TRP A 99 4.39 -15.66 -3.66
CA TRP A 99 5.21 -15.01 -2.64
C TRP A 99 4.71 -13.59 -2.33
N THR A 100 4.50 -12.78 -3.36
CA THR A 100 4.06 -11.39 -3.22
C THR A 100 2.69 -11.29 -2.56
N TYR A 101 1.69 -12.04 -3.04
CA TYR A 101 0.35 -11.97 -2.46
C TYR A 101 0.28 -12.55 -1.05
N GLN A 102 1.08 -13.57 -0.72
CA GLN A 102 1.19 -14.09 0.65
C GLN A 102 1.75 -13.03 1.61
N ASN A 103 2.75 -12.28 1.17
CA ASN A 103 3.32 -11.19 1.96
C ASN A 103 2.34 -10.03 2.11
N ILE A 104 1.61 -9.65 1.07
CA ILE A 104 0.54 -8.65 1.12
C ILE A 104 -0.48 -9.04 2.20
N GLU A 105 -0.95 -10.28 2.20
CA GLU A 105 -1.92 -10.76 3.18
C GLU A 105 -1.38 -10.69 4.61
N THR A 106 -0.13 -11.10 4.80
CA THR A 106 0.55 -11.03 6.11
C THR A 106 0.64 -9.59 6.60
N MET A 107 1.15 -8.68 5.76
CA MET A 107 1.32 -7.28 6.13
C MET A 107 -0.02 -6.56 6.31
N ARG A 108 -1.02 -6.86 5.47
CA ARG A 108 -2.39 -6.34 5.61
C ARG A 108 -2.98 -6.70 6.98
N SER A 109 -2.87 -7.96 7.38
CA SER A 109 -3.33 -8.41 8.69
C SER A 109 -2.66 -7.65 9.82
N GLN A 110 -1.34 -7.44 9.73
CA GLN A 110 -0.60 -6.68 10.74
C GLN A 110 -0.97 -5.19 10.77
N LEU A 111 -1.17 -4.57 9.61
CA LEU A 111 -1.58 -3.16 9.51
C LEU A 111 -3.00 -2.94 10.04
N LYS A 112 -3.92 -3.88 9.77
CA LYS A 112 -5.28 -3.83 10.34
C LYS A 112 -5.27 -3.88 11.86
N GLN A 113 -4.41 -4.69 12.47
CA GLN A 113 -4.27 -4.73 13.93
C GLN A 113 -3.85 -3.39 14.56
N LEU A 114 -3.18 -2.51 13.79
CA LEU A 114 -2.82 -1.18 14.26
C LEU A 114 -4.00 -0.19 14.21
N GLY A 115 -5.13 -0.57 13.63
CA GLY A 115 -6.36 0.22 13.62
C GLY A 115 -6.27 1.53 12.85
N PHE A 116 -5.47 1.59 11.79
CA PHE A 116 -5.35 2.78 10.94
C PHE A 116 -6.63 3.10 10.16
N ALA A 117 -6.87 4.38 9.91
CA ALA A 117 -8.05 4.91 9.21
C ALA A 117 -7.96 4.80 7.69
N TYR A 118 -7.61 3.62 7.17
CA TYR A 118 -7.58 3.37 5.74
C TYR A 118 -8.97 3.01 5.19
N ASP A 119 -9.29 3.53 4.01
CA ASP A 119 -10.38 2.99 3.20
C ASP A 119 -9.90 1.74 2.45
N TRP A 120 -10.05 0.58 3.08
CA TRP A 120 -9.61 -0.71 2.53
C TRP A 120 -10.33 -1.13 1.24
N ARG A 121 -11.48 -0.52 0.91
CA ARG A 121 -12.13 -0.72 -0.40
C ARG A 121 -11.28 -0.18 -1.55
N ARG A 122 -10.37 0.74 -1.24
CA ARG A 122 -9.46 1.40 -2.19
C ARG A 122 -8.07 0.80 -2.16
N GLU A 123 -7.95 -0.41 -1.63
CA GLU A 123 -6.70 -1.15 -1.67
C GLU A 123 -6.36 -1.56 -3.10
N PHE A 124 -5.09 -1.45 -3.46
CA PHE A 124 -4.59 -1.86 -4.77
C PHE A 124 -3.16 -2.40 -4.68
N SER A 125 -2.75 -3.13 -5.70
CA SER A 125 -1.35 -3.54 -5.86
C SER A 125 -0.83 -3.07 -7.21
N THR A 126 0.40 -2.54 -7.24
CA THR A 126 1.00 -2.05 -8.49
C THR A 126 1.26 -3.18 -9.49
N CYS A 127 1.31 -4.43 -9.04
CA CYS A 127 1.43 -5.61 -9.90
C CYS A 127 0.09 -6.16 -10.42
N ASP A 128 -1.04 -5.56 -10.06
CA ASP A 128 -2.34 -5.94 -10.61
C ASP A 128 -2.52 -5.40 -12.03
N GLU A 129 -3.11 -6.21 -12.91
CA GLU A 129 -3.40 -5.80 -14.30
C GLU A 129 -4.27 -4.54 -14.37
N SER A 130 -5.20 -4.40 -13.43
CA SER A 130 -6.06 -3.22 -13.29
C SER A 130 -5.27 -1.94 -13.05
N TYR A 131 -4.08 -2.04 -12.44
CA TYR A 131 -3.19 -0.92 -12.17
C TYR A 131 -2.20 -0.70 -13.32
N TYR A 132 -1.35 -1.67 -13.65
CA TYR A 132 -0.25 -1.44 -14.58
C TYR A 132 -0.67 -1.26 -16.05
N LYS A 133 -1.89 -1.65 -16.43
CA LYS A 133 -2.41 -1.37 -17.78
C LYS A 133 -2.37 0.11 -18.14
N TRP A 134 -2.54 0.99 -17.15
CA TRP A 134 -2.50 2.44 -17.38
C TRP A 134 -1.08 2.95 -17.60
N GLU A 135 -0.10 2.36 -16.95
CA GLU A 135 1.31 2.64 -17.18
C GLU A 135 1.74 2.17 -18.57
N GLN A 136 1.29 0.98 -18.98
CA GLN A 136 1.53 0.47 -20.33
C GLN A 136 0.89 1.37 -21.40
N ASP A 137 -0.34 1.83 -21.19
CA ASP A 137 -1.02 2.76 -22.09
C ASP A 137 -0.24 4.09 -22.20
N LEU A 138 0.21 4.62 -21.07
CA LEU A 138 1.03 5.83 -21.05
C LEU A 138 2.35 5.62 -21.81
N PHE A 139 3.03 4.50 -21.60
CA PHE A 139 4.25 4.14 -22.33
C PHE A 139 4.02 4.11 -23.85
N CYS A 140 2.94 3.47 -24.30
CA CYS A 140 2.59 3.41 -25.72
C CYS A 140 2.37 4.81 -26.30
N LYS A 141 1.64 5.67 -25.60
CA LYS A 141 1.42 7.06 -26.01
C LYS A 141 2.72 7.89 -26.08
N MET A 142 3.64 7.65 -25.15
CA MET A 142 4.95 8.29 -25.17
C MET A 142 5.80 7.80 -26.35
N PHE A 143 5.76 6.51 -26.64
CA PHE A 143 6.44 5.92 -27.78
C PHE A 143 5.91 6.47 -29.10
N GLU A 144 4.59 6.55 -29.29
CA GLU A 144 3.94 7.14 -30.48
C GLU A 144 4.34 8.60 -30.70
N LYS A 145 4.60 9.34 -29.62
CA LYS A 145 5.05 10.74 -29.69
C LYS A 145 6.56 10.89 -29.85
N GLY A 146 7.31 9.79 -29.99
CA GLY A 146 8.76 9.82 -30.13
C GLY A 146 9.51 10.24 -28.86
N LEU A 147 8.87 10.20 -27.69
CA LEU A 147 9.48 10.52 -26.40
C LEU A 147 10.26 9.33 -25.80
N VAL A 148 10.04 8.14 -26.33
CA VAL A 148 10.71 6.91 -25.93
C VAL A 148 11.39 6.31 -27.16
N ILE A 149 12.67 6.00 -27.03
CA ILE A 149 13.48 5.34 -28.06
C ILE A 149 14.11 4.08 -27.49
N ARG A 150 14.46 3.15 -28.40
CA ARG A 150 15.25 1.97 -28.04
C ARG A 150 16.69 2.21 -28.45
N GLU A 151 17.58 2.22 -27.47
CA GLU A 151 19.01 2.47 -27.69
C GLU A 151 19.86 1.45 -26.93
N LYS A 152 21.06 1.20 -27.43
CA LYS A 152 22.09 0.46 -26.70
C LYS A 152 22.97 1.46 -25.96
N THR A 153 23.09 1.28 -24.65
CA THR A 153 23.96 2.12 -23.81
C THR A 153 24.74 1.26 -22.84
N GLU A 154 25.84 1.82 -22.34
CA GLU A 154 26.58 1.22 -21.25
C GLU A 154 25.83 1.42 -19.93
N VAL A 155 25.82 0.39 -19.10
CA VAL A 155 25.21 0.43 -17.77
C VAL A 155 26.24 -0.01 -16.74
N ASN A 156 26.12 0.51 -15.54
CA ASN A 156 26.90 0.00 -14.41
C ASN A 156 26.48 -1.43 -14.11
N TRP A 157 27.42 -2.34 -14.12
CA TRP A 157 27.19 -3.75 -13.85
C TRP A 157 27.92 -4.15 -12.59
N ASP A 158 27.18 -4.55 -11.57
CA ASP A 158 27.73 -5.03 -10.32
C ASP A 158 27.43 -6.53 -10.17
N LEU A 159 28.50 -7.32 -10.16
CA LEU A 159 28.39 -8.77 -10.01
C LEU A 159 27.81 -9.20 -8.66
N SER A 160 27.93 -8.37 -7.63
CA SER A 160 27.34 -8.63 -6.33
C SER A 160 25.81 -8.50 -6.32
N LEU A 161 25.26 -7.78 -7.29
CA LEU A 161 23.82 -7.57 -7.45
C LEU A 161 23.14 -8.56 -8.40
N ILE A 162 23.90 -9.41 -9.09
CA ILE A 162 23.35 -10.45 -9.98
C ILE A 162 22.60 -11.52 -9.18
N HIS A 163 22.93 -11.67 -7.91
CA HIS A 163 22.37 -12.68 -7.01
C HIS A 163 21.45 -12.09 -5.94
N ILE A 164 21.11 -10.82 -6.06
CA ILE A 164 20.18 -10.16 -5.14
C ILE A 164 18.74 -10.37 -5.57
#